data_0608176f881933475c0b14fd82d77769
#
_entry.id   0608176f881933475c0b14fd82d77769
#
_cell.length_a   1.000
_cell.length_b   1.000
_cell.length_c   1.000
_cell.angle_alpha   90.00
_cell.angle_beta   90.00
_cell.angle_gamma   90.00
#
_symmetry.space_group_name_H-M   'P 1'
#
loop_
_entity.id
_entity.type
_entity.pdbx_description
1 polymer ?
#
loop_
_entity_poly.entity_id
_entity_poly.type
_entity_poly.pdbx_seq_one_letter_code
_entity_poly.pdbx_strand_id
1 'polypeptide(L)'
;LQMHRQNGLPVSILRPGVVLGEGTSPFHSGIGLYNRQTHCIGWNDGQNPLPLVLGEDVASAIVAASRTPEAIGKTLNLVGDVRLTAREYTRELGYATGRPLEFHPSPTWQLQAEELLKWGIKRAAGRKAPLPAYADLKSRGLVAQFDCSAEKELLQWRPEADRDRFLKKAFTGHGR
;
A
#
# COMPACT_ATOMS: atom_id res chain seq x y z
N LEU A 1 -7.69 -9.91 18.56
CA LEU A 1 -8.99 -9.75 19.23
C LEU A 1 -9.37 -10.94 20.13
N GLN A 2 -8.74 -12.11 20.00
CA GLN A 2 -9.00 -13.26 20.87
C GLN A 2 -8.73 -12.93 22.34
N MET A 3 -7.60 -12.33 22.67
CA MET A 3 -7.29 -11.92 24.05
C MET A 3 -8.24 -10.86 24.60
N HIS A 4 -8.75 -9.97 23.75
CA HIS A 4 -9.80 -9.04 24.13
C HIS A 4 -11.07 -9.80 24.57
N ARG A 5 -11.52 -10.77 23.76
CA ARG A 5 -12.74 -11.54 24.04
C ARG A 5 -12.60 -12.44 25.27
N GLN A 6 -11.42 -13.01 25.51
CA GLN A 6 -11.19 -13.96 26.61
C GLN A 6 -10.79 -13.29 27.93
N ASN A 7 -10.04 -12.19 27.86
CA ASN A 7 -9.39 -11.57 29.02
C ASN A 7 -9.76 -10.10 29.22
N GLY A 8 -10.67 -9.55 28.38
CA GLY A 8 -11.08 -8.14 28.49
C GLY A 8 -9.98 -7.13 28.12
N LEU A 9 -8.90 -7.57 27.41
CA LEU A 9 -7.80 -6.66 27.05
C LEU A 9 -8.35 -5.51 26.19
N PRO A 10 -8.17 -4.23 26.59
CA PRO A 10 -8.62 -3.08 25.78
C PRO A 10 -7.70 -2.90 24.58
N VAL A 11 -8.06 -3.48 23.43
CA VAL A 11 -7.24 -3.42 22.21
C VAL A 11 -8.07 -3.02 21.01
N SER A 12 -7.51 -2.15 20.18
CA SER A 12 -7.99 -1.82 18.83
C SER A 12 -6.93 -2.21 17.82
N ILE A 13 -7.34 -2.73 16.65
CA ILE A 13 -6.43 -3.08 15.58
C ILE A 13 -6.62 -2.06 14.46
N LEU A 14 -5.57 -1.31 14.15
CA LEU A 14 -5.55 -0.36 13.04
C LEU A 14 -4.80 -0.96 11.86
N ARG A 15 -5.40 -0.91 10.68
CA ARG A 15 -4.85 -1.47 9.44
C ARG A 15 -4.65 -0.34 8.41
N PRO A 16 -3.51 0.32 8.43
CA PRO A 16 -3.21 1.34 7.43
C PRO A 16 -3.01 0.71 6.05
N GLY A 17 -3.37 1.44 5.01
CA GLY A 17 -3.01 1.14 3.65
C GLY A 17 -1.51 1.36 3.39
N VAL A 18 -1.15 1.77 2.18
CA VAL A 18 0.23 2.14 1.84
C VAL A 18 0.53 3.49 2.46
N VAL A 19 1.40 3.49 3.46
CA VAL A 19 1.76 4.72 4.20
C VAL A 19 2.83 5.49 3.45
N LEU A 20 2.56 6.78 3.22
CA LEU A 20 3.44 7.71 2.52
C LEU A 20 3.80 8.90 3.42
N GLY A 21 4.91 9.55 3.10
CA GLY A 21 5.37 10.75 3.79
C GLY A 21 6.82 10.64 4.25
N GLU A 22 7.25 11.61 5.06
CA GLU A 22 8.60 11.68 5.57
C GLU A 22 8.99 10.39 6.32
N GLY A 23 10.20 9.88 6.04
CA GLY A 23 10.72 8.65 6.64
C GLY A 23 10.21 7.35 6.02
N THR A 24 9.30 7.40 5.03
CA THR A 24 8.85 6.21 4.29
C THR A 24 9.50 6.14 2.91
N SER A 25 9.65 4.92 2.35
CA SER A 25 10.11 4.79 0.96
C SER A 25 8.94 4.98 -0.01
N PRO A 26 9.05 5.88 -1.00
CA PRO A 26 8.03 6.05 -2.02
C PRO A 26 8.02 4.89 -3.05
N PHE A 27 9.07 4.05 -3.05
CA PHE A 27 9.19 2.90 -3.96
C PHE A 27 8.56 1.64 -3.32
N HIS A 28 7.25 1.67 -3.11
CA HIS A 28 6.54 0.63 -2.39
C HIS A 28 6.12 -0.53 -3.31
N SER A 29 6.39 -1.79 -2.89
CA SER A 29 6.09 -3.00 -3.67
C SER A 29 4.58 -3.24 -3.90
N GLY A 30 3.70 -2.61 -3.14
CA GLY A 30 2.26 -2.63 -3.39
C GLY A 30 1.85 -1.87 -4.66
N ILE A 31 2.71 -0.98 -5.18
CA ILE A 31 2.49 -0.20 -6.39
C ILE A 31 3.08 -0.92 -7.61
N GLY A 32 4.27 -1.51 -7.45
CA GLY A 32 4.97 -2.24 -8.49
C GLY A 32 6.36 -2.65 -8.04
N LEU A 33 7.10 -3.30 -8.94
CA LEU A 33 8.51 -3.62 -8.77
C LEU A 33 9.35 -2.52 -9.41
N TYR A 34 10.21 -1.89 -8.63
CA TYR A 34 11.06 -0.80 -9.13
C TYR A 34 12.43 -1.32 -9.53
N ASN A 35 12.87 -0.98 -10.75
CA ASN A 35 14.20 -1.26 -11.25
C ASN A 35 14.97 0.05 -11.39
N ARG A 36 16.12 0.18 -10.70
CA ARG A 36 17.01 1.34 -10.70
C ARG A 36 16.31 2.68 -10.44
N GLN A 37 15.12 2.67 -9.86
CA GLN A 37 14.31 3.87 -9.60
C GLN A 37 13.97 4.69 -10.86
N THR A 38 14.01 4.08 -12.02
CA THR A 38 13.64 4.68 -13.31
C THR A 38 12.52 3.92 -14.00
N HIS A 39 12.28 2.67 -13.62
CA HIS A 39 11.23 1.84 -14.18
C HIS A 39 10.39 1.23 -13.06
N CYS A 40 9.07 1.30 -13.19
CA CYS A 40 8.10 0.64 -12.33
C CYS A 40 7.37 -0.45 -13.14
N ILE A 41 7.64 -1.72 -12.84
CA ILE A 41 6.89 -2.84 -13.38
C ILE A 41 5.63 -2.98 -12.52
N GLY A 42 4.51 -2.47 -13.03
CA GLY A 42 3.27 -2.40 -12.29
C GLY A 42 2.42 -3.65 -12.39
N TRP A 43 1.51 -3.82 -11.46
CA TRP A 43 0.56 -4.92 -11.44
C TRP A 43 -0.57 -4.67 -12.43
N ASN A 44 -0.76 -5.59 -13.39
CA ASN A 44 -1.73 -5.46 -14.49
C ASN A 44 -1.53 -4.16 -15.27
N ASP A 45 -2.62 -3.45 -15.58
CA ASP A 45 -2.60 -2.18 -16.31
C ASP A 45 -2.31 -0.94 -15.44
N GLY A 46 -2.26 -1.12 -14.11
CA GLY A 46 -1.97 -0.05 -13.16
C GLY A 46 -3.10 0.97 -12.99
N GLN A 47 -4.33 0.65 -13.36
CA GLN A 47 -5.50 1.53 -13.24
C GLN A 47 -6.25 1.38 -11.92
N ASN A 48 -5.90 0.38 -11.12
CA ASN A 48 -6.54 0.17 -9.83
C ASN A 48 -6.21 1.30 -8.85
N PRO A 49 -7.21 1.85 -8.12
CA PRO A 49 -6.97 2.83 -7.09
C PRO A 49 -6.14 2.21 -5.96
N LEU A 50 -5.09 2.91 -5.56
CA LEU A 50 -4.21 2.48 -4.47
C LEU A 50 -4.78 2.88 -3.11
N PRO A 51 -4.67 2.02 -2.09
CA PRO A 51 -5.09 2.34 -0.73
C PRO A 51 -4.03 3.19 -0.01
N LEU A 52 -3.84 4.44 -0.42
CA LEU A 52 -2.82 5.34 0.11
C LEU A 52 -3.31 6.05 1.37
N VAL A 53 -2.38 6.35 2.28
CA VAL A 53 -2.62 7.16 3.48
C VAL A 53 -1.33 7.87 3.88
N LEU A 54 -1.41 9.10 4.42
CA LEU A 54 -0.23 9.78 4.94
C LEU A 54 0.13 9.28 6.34
N GLY A 55 1.42 9.27 6.67
CA GLY A 55 1.90 8.88 7.99
C GLY A 55 1.31 9.75 9.11
N GLU A 56 1.17 11.05 8.89
CA GLU A 56 0.52 11.97 9.83
C GLU A 56 -0.97 11.68 10.05
N ASP A 57 -1.68 11.25 8.98
CA ASP A 57 -3.07 10.84 9.08
C ASP A 57 -3.21 9.54 9.89
N VAL A 58 -2.29 8.60 9.70
CA VAL A 58 -2.24 7.37 10.52
C VAL A 58 -1.97 7.72 11.98
N ALA A 59 -1.01 8.61 12.25
CA ALA A 59 -0.70 9.05 13.61
C ALA A 59 -1.91 9.71 14.28
N SER A 60 -2.63 10.57 13.57
CA SER A 60 -3.85 11.20 14.08
C SER A 60 -4.95 10.18 14.38
N ALA A 61 -5.11 9.16 13.53
CA ALA A 61 -6.06 8.07 13.77
C ALA A 61 -5.69 7.21 14.99
N ILE A 62 -4.40 6.94 15.21
CA ILE A 62 -3.91 6.22 16.40
C ILE A 62 -4.28 7.00 17.66
N VAL A 63 -4.00 8.30 17.68
CA VAL A 63 -4.34 9.17 18.82
C VAL A 63 -5.86 9.21 19.04
N ALA A 64 -6.65 9.33 17.98
CA ALA A 64 -8.11 9.31 18.07
C ALA A 64 -8.61 7.97 18.63
N ALA A 65 -8.12 6.85 18.12
CA ALA A 65 -8.50 5.53 18.57
C ALA A 65 -8.17 5.28 20.05
N SER A 66 -7.05 5.80 20.54
CA SER A 66 -6.66 5.70 21.95
C SER A 66 -7.58 6.48 22.91
N ARG A 67 -8.35 7.43 22.39
CA ARG A 67 -9.29 8.27 23.15
C ARG A 67 -10.75 7.90 22.95
N THR A 68 -11.03 6.93 22.09
CA THR A 68 -12.39 6.49 21.71
C THR A 68 -12.66 5.10 22.32
N PRO A 69 -13.38 5.00 23.44
CA PRO A 69 -13.67 3.72 24.07
C PRO A 69 -14.40 2.74 23.13
N GLU A 70 -15.23 3.26 22.23
CA GLU A 70 -15.99 2.49 21.24
C GLU A 70 -15.11 1.84 20.17
N ALA A 71 -13.84 2.24 20.05
CA ALA A 71 -12.85 1.62 19.20
C ALA A 71 -12.28 0.31 19.78
N ILE A 72 -12.45 0.10 21.10
CA ILE A 72 -11.96 -1.12 21.76
C ILE A 72 -12.67 -2.35 21.19
N GLY A 73 -11.91 -3.39 20.91
CA GLY A 73 -12.42 -4.63 20.32
C GLY A 73 -12.64 -4.55 18.80
N LYS A 74 -12.39 -3.41 18.16
CA LYS A 74 -12.59 -3.23 16.71
C LYS A 74 -11.31 -3.39 15.90
N THR A 75 -11.51 -3.70 14.62
CA THR A 75 -10.50 -3.64 13.59
C THR A 75 -10.89 -2.55 12.61
N LEU A 76 -10.04 -1.55 12.42
CA LEU A 76 -10.30 -0.33 11.68
C LEU A 76 -9.32 -0.20 10.51
N ASN A 77 -9.84 -0.01 9.30
CA ASN A 77 -9.01 0.24 8.13
C ASN A 77 -8.73 1.74 8.01
N LEU A 78 -7.48 2.10 7.75
CA LEU A 78 -7.07 3.49 7.62
C LEU A 78 -6.56 3.73 6.20
N VAL A 79 -7.44 4.17 5.33
CA VAL A 79 -7.10 4.55 3.96
C VAL A 79 -7.56 5.97 3.70
N GLY A 80 -6.67 6.80 3.17
CA GLY A 80 -6.90 8.22 2.90
C GLY A 80 -7.94 8.47 1.80
N ASP A 81 -8.28 9.71 1.54
CA ASP A 81 -9.30 10.09 0.56
C ASP A 81 -8.74 10.24 -0.86
N VAL A 82 -7.45 10.52 -1.00
CA VAL A 82 -6.80 10.64 -2.30
C VAL A 82 -6.50 9.25 -2.86
N ARG A 83 -7.13 8.93 -3.99
CA ARG A 83 -7.08 7.62 -4.65
C ARG A 83 -6.32 7.73 -5.98
N LEU A 84 -5.00 7.63 -5.93
CA LEU A 84 -4.20 7.57 -7.15
C LEU A 84 -4.18 6.14 -7.69
N THR A 85 -4.17 6.01 -9.01
CA THR A 85 -3.79 4.76 -9.67
C THR A 85 -2.27 4.56 -9.61
N ALA A 86 -1.78 3.33 -9.84
CA ALA A 86 -0.33 3.10 -9.87
C ALA A 86 0.37 3.90 -10.98
N ARG A 87 -0.30 4.14 -12.11
CA ARG A 87 0.21 5.00 -13.18
C ARG A 87 0.33 6.45 -12.76
N GLU A 88 -0.72 6.99 -12.14
CA GLU A 88 -0.71 8.37 -11.63
C GLU A 88 0.35 8.54 -10.56
N TYR A 89 0.41 7.60 -9.61
CA TYR A 89 1.42 7.63 -8.55
C TYR A 89 2.83 7.64 -9.11
N THR A 90 3.14 6.75 -10.06
CA THR A 90 4.46 6.65 -10.69
C THR A 90 4.83 7.95 -11.41
N ARG A 91 3.87 8.56 -12.11
CA ARG A 91 4.07 9.85 -12.80
C ARG A 91 4.36 10.98 -11.78
N GLU A 92 3.55 11.10 -10.75
CA GLU A 92 3.71 12.13 -9.72
C GLU A 92 5.03 11.95 -8.94
N LEU A 93 5.42 10.71 -8.65
CA LEU A 93 6.71 10.40 -8.05
C LEU A 93 7.87 10.82 -8.96
N GLY A 94 7.75 10.57 -10.26
CA GLY A 94 8.74 11.01 -11.25
C GLY A 94 8.92 12.53 -11.23
N TYR A 95 7.83 13.29 -11.18
CA TYR A 95 7.88 14.75 -11.07
C TYR A 95 8.51 15.21 -9.74
N ALA A 96 8.09 14.63 -8.62
CA ALA A 96 8.59 15.02 -7.31
C ALA A 96 10.09 14.74 -7.13
N THR A 97 10.61 13.65 -7.71
CA THR A 97 12.03 13.28 -7.62
C THR A 97 12.89 13.91 -8.70
N GLY A 98 12.28 14.60 -9.67
CA GLY A 98 12.99 15.17 -10.83
C GLY A 98 13.64 14.10 -11.74
N ARG A 99 13.16 12.86 -11.70
CA ARG A 99 13.66 11.72 -12.48
C ARG A 99 12.52 11.12 -13.30
N PRO A 100 12.68 10.90 -14.61
CA PRO A 100 11.69 10.21 -15.39
C PRO A 100 11.51 8.79 -14.83
N LEU A 101 10.27 8.45 -14.47
CA LEU A 101 9.91 7.14 -13.99
C LEU A 101 8.85 6.54 -14.92
N GLU A 102 9.23 5.50 -15.65
CA GLU A 102 8.37 4.84 -16.62
C GLU A 102 7.57 3.71 -15.97
N PHE A 103 6.26 3.70 -16.20
CA PHE A 103 5.38 2.63 -15.76
C PHE A 103 5.21 1.58 -16.86
N HIS A 104 5.58 0.35 -16.56
CA HIS A 104 5.43 -0.80 -17.44
C HIS A 104 4.33 -1.72 -16.93
N PRO A 105 3.18 -1.80 -17.61
CA PRO A 105 2.10 -2.70 -17.23
C PRO A 105 2.54 -4.15 -17.41
N SER A 106 2.32 -4.98 -16.39
CA SER A 106 2.68 -6.39 -16.42
C SER A 106 1.53 -7.23 -15.89
N PRO A 107 0.87 -8.02 -16.74
CA PRO A 107 -0.15 -8.94 -16.29
C PRO A 107 0.40 -9.93 -15.27
N THR A 108 -0.31 -10.13 -14.18
CA THR A 108 0.15 -11.00 -13.08
C THR A 108 0.40 -12.43 -13.51
N TRP A 109 -0.29 -12.94 -14.54
CA TRP A 109 -0.06 -14.27 -15.09
C TRP A 109 1.30 -14.41 -15.80
N GLN A 110 1.75 -13.34 -16.49
CA GLN A 110 3.08 -13.33 -17.13
C GLN A 110 4.19 -13.38 -16.07
N LEU A 111 4.06 -12.56 -15.03
CA LEU A 111 5.00 -12.58 -13.90
C LEU A 111 5.04 -13.95 -13.22
N GLN A 112 3.89 -14.62 -13.09
CA GLN A 112 3.85 -15.97 -12.56
C GLN A 112 4.54 -16.98 -13.48
N ALA A 113 4.34 -16.87 -14.80
CA ALA A 113 5.00 -17.74 -15.76
C ALA A 113 6.53 -17.61 -15.70
N GLU A 114 7.03 -16.37 -15.57
CA GLU A 114 8.47 -16.11 -15.37
C GLU A 114 8.99 -16.72 -14.07
N GLU A 115 8.26 -16.58 -12.96
CA GLU A 115 8.67 -17.14 -11.68
C GLU A 115 8.65 -18.69 -11.70
N LEU A 116 7.68 -19.30 -12.38
CA LEU A 116 7.64 -20.75 -12.59
C LEU A 116 8.81 -21.22 -13.45
N LEU A 117 9.15 -20.49 -14.51
CA LEU A 117 10.31 -20.83 -15.35
C LEU A 117 11.61 -20.74 -14.54
N LYS A 118 11.82 -19.65 -13.80
CA LYS A 118 12.97 -19.47 -12.91
C LYS A 118 13.03 -20.56 -11.84
N TRP A 119 11.90 -20.95 -11.27
CA TRP A 119 11.80 -22.06 -10.33
C TRP A 119 12.21 -23.39 -10.96
N GLY A 120 11.70 -23.70 -12.17
CA GLY A 120 12.04 -24.91 -12.92
C GLY A 120 13.54 -25.03 -13.19
N ILE A 121 14.17 -23.93 -13.64
CA ILE A 121 15.62 -23.87 -13.87
C ILE A 121 16.40 -24.10 -12.56
N LYS A 122 16.02 -23.46 -11.46
CA LYS A 122 16.64 -23.67 -10.15
C LYS A 122 16.50 -25.10 -9.68
N ARG A 123 15.33 -25.72 -9.91
CA ARG A 123 15.04 -27.10 -9.53
C ARG A 123 15.87 -28.09 -10.34
N ALA A 124 15.99 -27.87 -11.65
CA ALA A 124 16.83 -28.69 -12.55
C ALA A 124 18.32 -28.58 -12.18
N ALA A 125 18.76 -27.42 -11.65
CA ALA A 125 20.10 -27.20 -11.13
C ALA A 125 20.31 -27.76 -9.70
N GLY A 126 19.39 -28.60 -9.18
CA GLY A 126 19.50 -29.24 -7.86
C GLY A 126 19.22 -28.33 -6.67
N ARG A 127 18.78 -27.07 -6.88
CA ARG A 127 18.49 -26.15 -5.79
C ARG A 127 17.10 -26.43 -5.20
N LYS A 128 17.01 -26.45 -3.87
CA LYS A 128 15.73 -26.51 -3.16
C LYS A 128 15.10 -25.11 -3.17
N ALA A 129 14.07 -24.92 -4.00
CA ALA A 129 13.29 -23.69 -4.04
C ALA A 129 11.81 -24.03 -3.82
N PRO A 130 11.07 -23.28 -2.97
CA PRO A 130 9.64 -23.46 -2.83
C PRO A 130 8.92 -23.11 -4.14
N LEU A 131 7.77 -23.74 -4.38
CA LEU A 131 6.93 -23.43 -5.53
C LEU A 131 6.40 -22.00 -5.39
N PRO A 132 6.54 -21.12 -6.42
CA PRO A 132 5.99 -19.77 -6.37
C PRO A 132 4.46 -19.79 -6.19
N ALA A 133 3.95 -19.06 -5.18
CA ALA A 133 2.53 -19.00 -4.90
C ALA A 133 1.86 -17.91 -5.76
N TYR A 134 1.00 -18.30 -6.70
CA TYR A 134 0.26 -17.36 -7.53
C TYR A 134 -0.67 -16.45 -6.72
N ALA A 135 -1.13 -16.90 -5.57
CA ALA A 135 -1.99 -16.12 -4.69
C ALA A 135 -1.37 -14.77 -4.30
N ASP A 136 -0.05 -14.72 -4.07
CA ASP A 136 0.66 -13.48 -3.72
C ASP A 136 0.67 -12.46 -4.86
N LEU A 137 0.92 -12.91 -6.09
CA LEU A 137 0.88 -12.04 -7.27
C LEU A 137 -0.54 -11.62 -7.62
N LYS A 138 -1.49 -12.56 -7.52
CA LYS A 138 -2.91 -12.28 -7.75
C LYS A 138 -3.44 -11.23 -6.76
N SER A 139 -3.10 -11.33 -5.48
CA SER A 139 -3.55 -10.37 -4.47
C SER A 139 -3.06 -8.93 -4.74
N ARG A 140 -1.87 -8.78 -5.31
CA ARG A 140 -1.31 -7.47 -5.69
C ARG A 140 -2.03 -6.82 -6.87
N GLY A 141 -2.59 -7.63 -7.77
CA GLY A 141 -3.36 -7.17 -8.93
C GLY A 141 -4.86 -6.99 -8.67
N LEU A 142 -5.36 -7.31 -7.48
CA LEU A 142 -6.77 -7.15 -7.15
C LEU A 142 -7.13 -5.69 -6.92
N VAL A 143 -8.32 -5.32 -7.40
CA VAL A 143 -8.93 -4.02 -7.05
C VAL A 143 -9.42 -4.10 -5.61
N ALA A 144 -8.76 -3.39 -4.71
CA ALA A 144 -9.18 -3.28 -3.32
C ALA A 144 -9.80 -1.89 -3.10
N GLN A 145 -11.10 -1.82 -3.04
CA GLN A 145 -11.82 -0.61 -2.64
C GLN A 145 -12.10 -0.68 -1.14
N PHE A 146 -11.67 0.35 -0.43
CA PHE A 146 -11.90 0.48 1.01
C PHE A 146 -12.87 1.63 1.25
N ASP A 147 -13.99 1.33 1.87
CA ASP A 147 -14.85 2.34 2.47
C ASP A 147 -14.46 2.47 3.94
N CYS A 148 -13.94 3.63 4.30
CA CYS A 148 -13.52 3.97 5.66
C CYS A 148 -14.48 4.99 6.31
N SER A 149 -15.72 5.11 5.82
CA SER A 149 -16.69 6.07 6.34
C SER A 149 -17.01 5.82 7.81
N ALA A 150 -17.18 4.56 8.19
CA ALA A 150 -17.47 4.17 9.58
C ALA A 150 -16.28 4.49 10.51
N GLU A 151 -15.04 4.25 10.06
CA GLU A 151 -13.84 4.58 10.82
C GLU A 151 -13.66 6.09 10.99
N LYS A 152 -13.94 6.86 9.94
CA LYS A 152 -13.90 8.33 9.98
C LYS A 152 -14.91 8.89 10.94
N GLU A 153 -16.14 8.38 10.93
CA GLU A 153 -17.19 8.80 11.83
C GLU A 153 -16.86 8.42 13.28
N LEU A 154 -16.49 7.16 13.51
CA LEU A 154 -16.16 6.65 14.85
C LEU A 154 -15.03 7.43 15.51
N LEU A 155 -13.96 7.67 14.76
CA LEU A 155 -12.76 8.32 15.29
C LEU A 155 -12.77 9.83 15.09
N GLN A 156 -13.80 10.41 14.48
CA GLN A 156 -13.80 11.79 14.00
C GLN A 156 -12.52 12.13 13.19
N TRP A 157 -12.04 11.10 12.46
CA TRP A 157 -10.79 11.16 11.71
C TRP A 157 -11.00 11.76 10.33
N ARG A 158 -10.16 12.73 9.98
CA ARG A 158 -10.24 13.44 8.72
C ARG A 158 -8.87 13.43 8.04
N PRO A 159 -8.60 12.40 7.21
CA PRO A 159 -7.37 12.35 6.43
C PRO A 159 -7.32 13.46 5.38
N GLU A 160 -6.13 13.77 4.89
CA GLU A 160 -5.93 14.74 3.83
C GLU A 160 -6.73 14.37 2.58
N ALA A 161 -7.63 15.25 2.16
CA ALA A 161 -8.50 15.06 1.00
C ALA A 161 -8.08 15.93 -0.21
N ASP A 162 -7.30 16.98 0.03
CA ASP A 162 -6.77 17.81 -1.05
C ASP A 162 -5.60 17.10 -1.73
N ARG A 163 -5.74 16.90 -3.06
CA ARG A 163 -4.78 16.12 -3.85
C ARG A 163 -3.38 16.76 -3.86
N ASP A 164 -3.31 18.08 -4.02
CA ASP A 164 -2.02 18.75 -4.15
C ASP A 164 -1.27 18.78 -2.82
N ARG A 165 -1.99 19.01 -1.72
CA ARG A 165 -1.42 18.90 -0.37
C ARG A 165 -0.98 17.48 -0.05
N PHE A 166 -1.79 16.49 -0.42
CA PHE A 166 -1.44 15.09 -0.26
C PHE A 166 -0.14 14.75 -1.00
N LEU A 167 -0.02 15.10 -2.29
CA LEU A 167 1.17 14.82 -3.09
C LEU A 167 2.42 15.50 -2.52
N LYS A 168 2.28 16.76 -2.09
CA LYS A 168 3.38 17.49 -1.45
C LYS A 168 3.88 16.77 -0.20
N LYS A 169 2.97 16.33 0.67
CA LYS A 169 3.31 15.61 1.91
C LYS A 169 3.82 14.19 1.64
N ALA A 170 3.19 13.47 0.71
CA ALA A 170 3.55 12.10 0.35
C ALA A 170 5.00 11.98 -0.16
N PHE A 171 5.49 12.99 -0.85
CA PHE A 171 6.83 12.99 -1.44
C PHE A 171 7.82 13.93 -0.73
N THR A 172 7.48 14.48 0.43
CA THR A 172 8.40 15.26 1.27
C THR A 172 9.64 14.44 1.62
N GLY A 173 10.82 15.05 1.50
CA GLY A 173 12.11 14.40 1.76
C GLY A 173 12.66 13.55 0.61
N HIS A 174 11.93 13.39 -0.49
CA HIS A 174 12.35 12.62 -1.67
C HIS A 174 12.69 13.48 -2.89
N GLY A 175 12.40 14.77 -2.84
CA GLY A 175 12.92 15.78 -3.76
C GLY A 175 14.39 16.11 -3.45
N ARG A 176 15.13 16.61 -4.44
CA ARG A 176 16.53 17.06 -4.27
C ARG A 176 16.67 18.10 -3.20
#